data_46fe4c8a405a49f53b3f1af89b16c6e8
#
_entry.id   46fe4c8a405a49f53b3f1af89b16c6e8
#
_cell.length_a   1.000
_cell.length_b   1.000
_cell.length_c   1.000
_cell.angle_alpha   90.00
_cell.angle_beta   90.00
_cell.angle_gamma   90.00
#
_symmetry.space_group_name_H-M   'P 1'
#
loop_
_entity.id
_entity.type
_entity.pdbx_description
1 polymer ?
#
loop_
_entity_poly.entity_id
_entity_poly.type
_entity_poly.pdbx_seq_one_letter_code
_entity_poly.pdbx_strand_id
1 'polypeptide(L)'
;DVYKRQREEGSGTRDAFTELTGILVKDGDNKTDNTTASAVTINSTEAVITNVKDNDAAIGYISLGSLNDTVKALKIGGVEATADNVKSGDYAVSRPFNIAYKGELSDVAQDFVDYIMSSDGQKIVSDNGYVTVSENAAYSGKKPSGKISVAGSTSVSPVMEKLAEAYQKVNTNAKVEIQTSDSSAGMQSAMGGTCDIGMASRDLKDEEKSALKVETIAKDGIAVIVNNANTCDDLTLDQVKSIYTGETTVWSDIIK
;
A
#
# COMPACT_ATOMS: atom_id res chain seq x y z
N ASP A 1 21.73 11.48 -14.11
CA ASP A 1 21.50 10.13 -13.54
C ASP A 1 20.06 10.01 -13.03
N VAL A 2 19.56 8.77 -12.93
CA VAL A 2 18.31 8.44 -12.27
C VAL A 2 18.61 7.83 -10.91
N TYR A 3 18.24 8.51 -9.83
CA TYR A 3 18.45 8.03 -8.46
C TYR A 3 17.22 7.27 -7.96
N LYS A 4 17.29 5.94 -7.97
CA LYS A 4 16.19 5.05 -7.65
C LYS A 4 16.01 4.88 -6.15
N ARG A 5 14.76 5.00 -5.69
CA ARG A 5 14.34 4.70 -4.32
C ARG A 5 13.45 3.47 -4.35
N GLN A 6 13.82 2.47 -3.58
CA GLN A 6 13.03 1.27 -3.37
C GLN A 6 12.63 1.14 -1.91
N ARG A 7 11.66 0.28 -1.65
CA ARG A 7 11.29 -0.06 -0.29
C ARG A 7 12.14 -1.22 0.24
N GLU A 8 12.09 -1.42 1.53
CA GLU A 8 12.76 -2.50 2.25
C GLU A 8 12.20 -3.87 1.89
N GLU A 9 12.97 -4.91 2.17
CA GLU A 9 12.48 -6.28 2.14
C GLU A 9 11.34 -6.44 3.16
N GLY A 10 10.26 -7.10 2.77
CA GLY A 10 9.03 -7.21 3.57
C GLY A 10 7.99 -6.15 3.27
N SER A 11 8.33 -5.08 2.56
CA SER A 11 7.36 -4.09 2.10
C SER A 11 6.38 -4.71 1.10
N GLY A 12 5.08 -4.67 1.41
CA GLY A 12 4.05 -5.09 0.48
C GLY A 12 3.98 -4.22 -0.77
N THR A 13 4.34 -2.94 -0.66
CA THR A 13 4.44 -2.03 -1.81
C THR A 13 5.56 -2.46 -2.75
N ARG A 14 6.73 -2.83 -2.22
CA ARG A 14 7.82 -3.39 -3.03
C ARG A 14 7.41 -4.70 -3.70
N ASP A 15 6.81 -5.62 -2.94
CA ASP A 15 6.37 -6.91 -3.46
C ASP A 15 5.37 -6.73 -4.61
N ALA A 16 4.34 -5.91 -4.43
CA ALA A 16 3.35 -5.63 -5.46
C ALA A 16 3.96 -4.89 -6.67
N PHE A 17 4.79 -3.88 -6.44
CA PHE A 17 5.42 -3.10 -7.51
C PHE A 17 6.35 -3.95 -8.37
N THR A 18 7.22 -4.75 -7.78
CA THR A 18 8.17 -5.59 -8.52
C THR A 18 7.46 -6.70 -9.29
N GLU A 19 6.38 -7.25 -8.75
CA GLU A 19 5.56 -8.24 -9.44
C GLU A 19 4.80 -7.63 -10.64
N LEU A 20 4.10 -6.52 -10.43
CA LEU A 20 3.27 -5.87 -11.45
C LEU A 20 4.09 -5.28 -12.61
N THR A 21 5.31 -4.85 -12.35
CA THR A 21 6.21 -4.28 -13.36
C THR A 21 7.09 -5.31 -14.05
N GLY A 22 7.07 -6.56 -13.58
CA GLY A 22 7.92 -7.63 -14.13
C GLY A 22 9.39 -7.55 -13.72
N ILE A 23 9.72 -6.72 -12.74
CA ILE A 23 11.07 -6.69 -12.11
C ILE A 23 11.32 -7.99 -11.35
N LEU A 24 10.29 -8.49 -10.65
CA LEU A 24 10.31 -9.81 -10.04
C LEU A 24 10.07 -10.87 -11.12
N VAL A 25 11.02 -11.77 -11.27
CA VAL A 25 10.91 -12.93 -12.17
C VAL A 25 10.66 -14.18 -11.36
N LYS A 26 9.66 -14.96 -11.79
CA LYS A 26 9.31 -16.26 -11.20
C LYS A 26 9.75 -17.37 -12.15
N ASP A 27 10.52 -18.33 -11.61
CA ASP A 27 10.92 -19.55 -12.29
C ASP A 27 10.58 -20.74 -11.39
N GLY A 28 9.43 -21.36 -11.61
CA GLY A 28 8.86 -22.35 -10.69
C GLY A 28 8.58 -21.71 -9.32
N ASP A 29 9.14 -22.32 -8.27
CA ASP A 29 9.05 -21.80 -6.89
C ASP A 29 10.08 -20.71 -6.59
N ASN A 30 11.02 -20.47 -7.50
CA ASN A 30 12.05 -19.45 -7.33
C ASN A 30 11.55 -18.09 -7.76
N LYS A 31 11.79 -17.09 -6.91
CA LYS A 31 11.49 -15.68 -7.18
C LYS A 31 12.78 -14.88 -7.09
N THR A 32 13.06 -14.09 -8.12
CA THR A 32 14.23 -13.22 -8.17
C THR A 32 13.78 -11.78 -8.39
N ASP A 33 14.05 -10.94 -7.40
CA ASP A 33 13.89 -9.48 -7.52
C ASP A 33 15.13 -8.91 -8.20
N ASN A 34 14.95 -8.44 -9.42
CA ASN A 34 16.02 -7.88 -10.25
C ASN A 34 16.21 -6.37 -10.05
N THR A 35 15.71 -5.80 -8.98
CA THR A 35 15.99 -4.41 -8.64
C THR A 35 17.50 -4.20 -8.53
N THR A 36 18.02 -3.19 -9.25
CA THR A 36 19.46 -2.91 -9.25
C THR A 36 19.99 -2.61 -7.85
N ALA A 37 21.20 -3.08 -7.56
CA ALA A 37 21.87 -2.82 -6.29
C ALA A 37 22.18 -1.32 -6.04
N SER A 38 22.11 -0.48 -7.08
CA SER A 38 22.25 0.97 -6.95
C SER A 38 21.00 1.67 -6.42
N ALA A 39 19.86 0.98 -6.32
CA ALA A 39 18.65 1.53 -5.72
C ALA A 39 18.81 1.66 -4.21
N VAL A 40 18.49 2.84 -3.68
CA VAL A 40 18.58 3.11 -2.23
C VAL A 40 17.32 2.62 -1.55
N THR A 41 17.51 1.81 -0.52
CA THR A 41 16.39 1.25 0.26
C THR A 41 15.88 2.24 1.31
N ILE A 42 14.58 2.44 1.32
CA ILE A 42 13.86 3.38 2.19
C ILE A 42 12.77 2.63 2.96
N ASN A 43 12.65 2.87 4.26
CA ASN A 43 11.86 2.04 5.17
C ASN A 43 10.41 2.49 5.40
N SER A 44 9.93 3.51 4.72
CA SER A 44 8.53 3.94 4.86
C SER A 44 8.04 4.74 3.66
N THR A 45 6.73 4.81 3.49
CA THR A 45 6.08 5.62 2.46
C THR A 45 6.46 7.11 2.59
N GLU A 46 6.39 7.66 3.78
CA GLU A 46 6.73 9.07 4.04
C GLU A 46 8.20 9.37 3.75
N ALA A 47 9.10 8.47 4.08
CA ALA A 47 10.53 8.65 3.80
C ALA A 47 10.82 8.59 2.29
N VAL A 48 10.09 7.79 1.51
CA VAL A 48 10.19 7.81 0.03
C VAL A 48 9.77 9.18 -0.51
N ILE A 49 8.64 9.72 -0.07
CA ILE A 49 8.15 11.04 -0.48
C ILE A 49 9.21 12.11 -0.18
N THR A 50 9.75 12.13 1.03
CA THR A 50 10.79 13.07 1.44
C THR A 50 12.04 12.95 0.57
N ASN A 51 12.52 11.73 0.35
CA ASN A 51 13.71 11.49 -0.49
C ASN A 51 13.53 11.96 -1.94
N VAL A 52 12.35 11.74 -2.53
CA VAL A 52 12.05 12.18 -3.89
C VAL A 52 11.89 13.70 -3.95
N LYS A 53 11.20 14.29 -2.97
CA LYS A 53 11.07 15.74 -2.85
C LYS A 53 12.40 16.46 -2.78
N ASP A 54 13.37 15.89 -2.08
CA ASP A 54 14.66 16.53 -1.80
C ASP A 54 15.74 16.24 -2.88
N ASN A 55 15.39 15.52 -3.96
CA ASN A 55 16.33 15.18 -5.04
C ASN A 55 15.65 15.27 -6.42
N ASP A 56 16.05 16.23 -7.23
CA ASP A 56 15.47 16.53 -8.56
C ASP A 56 15.58 15.35 -9.54
N ALA A 57 16.53 14.45 -9.35
CA ALA A 57 16.78 13.32 -10.22
C ALA A 57 16.26 11.97 -9.64
N ALA A 58 15.58 12.01 -8.49
CA ALA A 58 15.07 10.80 -7.86
C ALA A 58 13.76 10.32 -8.50
N ILE A 59 13.61 8.99 -8.47
CA ILE A 59 12.37 8.28 -8.76
C ILE A 59 12.06 7.33 -7.59
N GLY A 60 10.79 7.23 -7.26
CA GLY A 60 10.30 6.32 -6.22
C GLY A 60 8.90 5.82 -6.55
N TYR A 61 8.36 5.00 -5.68
CA TYR A 61 6.97 4.52 -5.79
C TYR A 61 6.32 4.47 -4.42
N ILE A 62 5.05 4.85 -4.37
CA ILE A 62 4.27 4.96 -3.13
C ILE A 62 2.82 4.54 -3.35
N SER A 63 2.10 4.29 -2.26
CA SER A 63 0.64 4.26 -2.28
C SER A 63 0.07 5.54 -2.87
N LEU A 64 -0.85 5.40 -3.84
CA LEU A 64 -1.55 6.53 -4.45
C LEU A 64 -2.31 7.36 -3.42
N GLY A 65 -2.90 6.73 -2.41
CA GLY A 65 -3.62 7.42 -1.35
C GLY A 65 -2.72 8.29 -0.45
N SER A 66 -1.40 8.11 -0.50
CA SER A 66 -0.41 8.93 0.21
C SER A 66 0.17 10.05 -0.65
N LEU A 67 -0.21 10.13 -1.92
CA LEU A 67 0.27 11.17 -2.84
C LEU A 67 -0.16 12.55 -2.35
N ASN A 68 0.79 13.49 -2.38
CA ASN A 68 0.56 14.89 -2.09
C ASN A 68 1.26 15.78 -3.13
N ASP A 69 1.08 17.09 -3.03
CA ASP A 69 1.60 18.08 -3.99
C ASP A 69 3.11 18.36 -3.88
N THR A 70 3.80 17.74 -2.93
CA THR A 70 5.26 17.90 -2.75
C THR A 70 6.08 17.08 -3.74
N VAL A 71 5.45 16.11 -4.42
CA VAL A 71 6.03 15.28 -5.47
C VAL A 71 5.05 15.16 -6.63
N LYS A 72 5.53 14.68 -7.77
CA LYS A 72 4.73 14.49 -8.98
C LYS A 72 4.55 12.99 -9.28
N ALA A 73 3.31 12.55 -9.45
CA ALA A 73 3.01 11.23 -9.97
C ALA A 73 3.10 11.21 -11.50
N LEU A 74 3.79 10.20 -12.03
CA LEU A 74 3.87 9.97 -13.47
C LEU A 74 2.63 9.24 -13.98
N LYS A 75 2.24 9.53 -15.21
CA LYS A 75 1.36 8.65 -15.98
C LYS A 75 2.08 7.33 -16.25
N ILE A 76 1.33 6.27 -16.38
CA ILE A 76 1.84 4.96 -16.83
C ILE A 76 1.11 4.59 -18.11
N GLY A 77 1.86 4.56 -19.21
CA GLY A 77 1.28 4.29 -20.54
C GLY A 77 0.21 5.30 -20.94
N GLY A 78 0.39 6.57 -20.60
CA GLY A 78 -0.55 7.66 -20.87
C GLY A 78 -1.72 7.76 -19.88
N VAL A 79 -1.81 6.88 -18.89
CA VAL A 79 -2.91 6.84 -17.91
C VAL A 79 -2.49 7.51 -16.60
N GLU A 80 -3.27 8.46 -16.14
CA GLU A 80 -3.03 9.14 -14.86
C GLU A 80 -3.23 8.21 -13.65
N ALA A 81 -2.37 8.36 -12.66
CA ALA A 81 -2.47 7.67 -11.38
C ALA A 81 -3.58 8.32 -10.53
N THR A 82 -4.81 7.88 -10.72
CA THR A 82 -6.00 8.35 -10.01
C THR A 82 -6.82 7.19 -9.47
N ALA A 83 -7.60 7.43 -8.41
CA ALA A 83 -8.51 6.43 -7.87
C ALA A 83 -9.53 5.97 -8.93
N ASP A 84 -10.06 6.86 -9.76
CA ASP A 84 -11.01 6.52 -10.82
C ASP A 84 -10.37 5.59 -11.87
N ASN A 85 -9.14 5.84 -12.27
CA ASN A 85 -8.42 4.99 -13.22
C ASN A 85 -8.00 3.64 -12.61
N VAL A 86 -7.74 3.59 -11.32
CA VAL A 86 -7.55 2.33 -10.58
C VAL A 86 -8.86 1.54 -10.55
N LYS A 87 -9.97 2.19 -10.25
CA LYS A 87 -11.30 1.57 -10.20
C LYS A 87 -11.73 1.01 -11.55
N SER A 88 -11.50 1.76 -12.63
CA SER A 88 -11.84 1.32 -14.00
C SER A 88 -10.93 0.21 -14.54
N GLY A 89 -9.75 0.03 -13.93
CA GLY A 89 -8.72 -0.89 -14.40
C GLY A 89 -7.79 -0.32 -15.47
N ASP A 90 -7.96 0.95 -15.88
CA ASP A 90 -7.11 1.60 -16.87
C ASP A 90 -5.69 1.84 -16.34
N TYR A 91 -5.57 2.18 -15.04
CA TYR A 91 -4.28 2.27 -14.36
C TYR A 91 -3.87 0.90 -13.83
N ALA A 92 -2.84 0.31 -14.44
CA ALA A 92 -2.50 -1.11 -14.26
C ALA A 92 -1.78 -1.41 -12.93
N VAL A 93 -1.09 -0.45 -12.33
CA VAL A 93 -0.28 -0.67 -11.12
C VAL A 93 -1.16 -0.48 -9.89
N SER A 94 -1.88 -1.51 -9.51
CA SER A 94 -2.82 -1.48 -8.40
C SER A 94 -2.77 -2.79 -7.60
N ARG A 95 -3.22 -2.71 -6.35
CA ARG A 95 -3.15 -3.79 -5.38
C ARG A 95 -4.27 -3.70 -4.37
N PRO A 96 -4.61 -4.80 -3.68
CA PRO A 96 -5.51 -4.75 -2.53
C PRO A 96 -4.79 -4.20 -1.29
N PHE A 97 -5.55 -3.53 -0.44
CA PHE A 97 -5.23 -3.37 0.97
C PHE A 97 -6.00 -4.42 1.76
N ASN A 98 -5.25 -5.30 2.39
CA ASN A 98 -5.80 -6.43 3.14
C ASN A 98 -5.56 -6.27 4.64
N ILE A 99 -6.54 -6.73 5.41
CA ILE A 99 -6.34 -7.09 6.81
C ILE A 99 -6.42 -8.58 6.98
N ALA A 100 -5.68 -9.11 7.93
CA ALA A 100 -5.68 -10.54 8.20
C ALA A 100 -5.57 -10.82 9.70
N TYR A 101 -6.16 -11.93 10.13
CA TYR A 101 -6.21 -12.30 11.53
C TYR A 101 -6.26 -13.81 11.70
N LYS A 102 -5.80 -14.28 12.84
CA LYS A 102 -5.75 -15.71 13.19
C LYS A 102 -6.98 -16.10 13.97
N GLY A 103 -7.67 -17.14 13.51
CA GLY A 103 -8.84 -17.68 14.22
C GLY A 103 -10.02 -16.71 14.28
N GLU A 104 -10.64 -16.60 15.43
CA GLU A 104 -11.78 -15.71 15.64
C GLU A 104 -11.33 -14.40 16.31
N LEU A 105 -11.85 -13.28 15.85
CA LEU A 105 -11.64 -11.98 16.47
C LEU A 105 -12.43 -11.85 17.78
N SER A 106 -11.94 -11.03 18.71
CA SER A 106 -12.75 -10.59 19.84
C SER A 106 -13.96 -9.79 19.35
N ASP A 107 -14.97 -9.64 20.19
CA ASP A 107 -16.18 -8.88 19.83
C ASP A 107 -15.86 -7.46 19.39
N VAL A 108 -14.94 -6.78 20.07
CA VAL A 108 -14.56 -5.40 19.72
C VAL A 108 -13.74 -5.34 18.43
N ALA A 109 -12.88 -6.30 18.17
CA ALA A 109 -12.11 -6.36 16.92
C ALA A 109 -13.03 -6.69 15.73
N GLN A 110 -13.97 -7.59 15.89
CA GLN A 110 -14.98 -7.89 14.86
C GLN A 110 -15.86 -6.68 14.57
N ASP A 111 -16.30 -5.98 15.60
CA ASP A 111 -17.12 -4.77 15.46
C ASP A 111 -16.36 -3.65 14.72
N PHE A 112 -15.05 -3.53 14.93
CA PHE A 112 -14.19 -2.62 14.17
C PHE A 112 -14.10 -3.03 12.69
N VAL A 113 -13.91 -4.30 12.40
CA VAL A 113 -13.90 -4.81 11.01
C VAL A 113 -15.25 -4.56 10.34
N ASP A 114 -16.35 -4.79 11.04
CA ASP A 114 -17.70 -4.49 10.54
C ASP A 114 -17.88 -3.00 10.25
N TYR A 115 -17.30 -2.12 11.09
CA TYR A 115 -17.27 -0.69 10.83
C TYR A 115 -16.49 -0.34 9.56
N ILE A 116 -15.29 -0.90 9.39
CA ILE A 116 -14.45 -0.68 8.20
C ILE A 116 -15.21 -1.04 6.93
N MET A 117 -15.91 -2.18 6.94
CA MET A 117 -16.63 -2.70 5.79
C MET A 117 -18.02 -2.08 5.60
N SER A 118 -18.52 -1.31 6.55
CA SER A 118 -19.78 -0.56 6.45
C SER A 118 -19.67 0.59 5.44
N SER A 119 -20.80 1.16 5.05
CA SER A 119 -20.81 2.37 4.21
C SER A 119 -20.10 3.55 4.87
N ASP A 120 -20.12 3.64 6.20
CA ASP A 120 -19.40 4.69 6.94
C ASP A 120 -17.88 4.53 6.81
N GLY A 121 -17.36 3.32 7.00
CA GLY A 121 -15.95 3.01 6.82
C GLY A 121 -15.50 3.15 5.37
N GLN A 122 -16.27 2.64 4.43
CA GLN A 122 -15.94 2.72 3.00
C GLN A 122 -16.01 4.16 2.46
N LYS A 123 -16.83 5.03 3.05
CA LYS A 123 -16.78 6.47 2.75
C LYS A 123 -15.43 7.08 3.14
N ILE A 124 -14.84 6.70 4.26
CA ILE A 124 -13.51 7.15 4.67
C ILE A 124 -12.46 6.66 3.67
N VAL A 125 -12.55 5.41 3.22
CA VAL A 125 -11.69 4.86 2.16
C VAL A 125 -11.75 5.73 0.90
N SER A 126 -12.95 6.02 0.41
CA SER A 126 -13.17 6.85 -0.79
C SER A 126 -12.70 8.29 -0.59
N ASP A 127 -13.01 8.92 0.53
CA ASP A 127 -12.66 10.32 0.82
C ASP A 127 -11.13 10.52 0.93
N ASN A 128 -10.38 9.45 1.16
CA ASN A 128 -8.92 9.49 1.27
C ASN A 128 -8.18 8.98 0.01
N GLY A 129 -8.86 8.87 -1.13
CA GLY A 129 -8.24 8.59 -2.41
C GLY A 129 -8.02 7.10 -2.73
N TYR A 130 -8.66 6.21 -1.98
CA TYR A 130 -8.65 4.77 -2.23
C TYR A 130 -9.95 4.33 -2.91
N VAL A 131 -9.96 3.12 -3.45
CA VAL A 131 -11.13 2.53 -4.09
C VAL A 131 -11.87 1.65 -3.09
N THR A 132 -13.17 1.86 -2.97
CA THR A 132 -14.05 1.06 -2.11
C THR A 132 -14.21 -0.37 -2.63
N VAL A 133 -14.46 -1.31 -1.71
CA VAL A 133 -14.57 -2.75 -2.01
C VAL A 133 -15.89 -3.36 -1.55
N SER A 134 -16.75 -2.59 -0.90
CA SER A 134 -18.07 -3.05 -0.46
C SER A 134 -19.13 -1.96 -0.56
N GLU A 135 -20.37 -2.39 -0.71
CA GLU A 135 -21.58 -1.54 -0.72
C GLU A 135 -22.53 -1.96 0.43
N ASN A 136 -21.97 -2.26 1.58
CA ASN A 136 -22.73 -2.68 2.75
C ASN A 136 -23.55 -1.51 3.33
N ALA A 137 -24.50 -1.86 4.21
CA ALA A 137 -25.29 -0.88 4.97
C ALA A 137 -24.40 -0.04 5.90
N ALA A 138 -24.98 1.02 6.44
CA ALA A 138 -24.35 1.83 7.47
C ALA A 138 -24.04 1.00 8.73
N TYR A 139 -23.00 1.42 9.46
CA TYR A 139 -22.62 0.76 10.71
C TYR A 139 -23.76 0.82 11.74
N SER A 140 -24.07 -0.33 12.30
CA SER A 140 -25.11 -0.49 13.34
C SER A 140 -24.65 -1.42 14.48
N GLY A 141 -23.34 -1.47 14.72
CA GLY A 141 -22.73 -2.39 15.68
C GLY A 141 -23.09 -2.13 17.14
N LYS A 142 -22.78 -3.10 17.98
CA LYS A 142 -23.14 -3.12 19.41
C LYS A 142 -22.22 -2.27 20.28
N LYS A 143 -21.14 -1.72 19.73
CA LYS A 143 -20.15 -0.88 20.43
C LYS A 143 -19.56 -1.56 21.68
N PRO A 144 -19.01 -2.77 21.53
CA PRO A 144 -18.39 -3.48 22.64
C PRO A 144 -17.14 -2.74 23.15
N SER A 145 -16.76 -3.01 24.38
CA SER A 145 -15.55 -2.43 24.98
C SER A 145 -14.33 -3.31 24.74
N GLY A 146 -13.18 -2.69 24.68
CA GLY A 146 -11.90 -3.41 24.64
C GLY A 146 -10.83 -2.69 23.84
N LYS A 147 -9.69 -3.35 23.72
CA LYS A 147 -8.53 -2.89 22.96
C LYS A 147 -8.36 -3.76 21.73
N ILE A 148 -7.91 -3.12 20.65
CA ILE A 148 -7.60 -3.77 19.37
C ILE A 148 -6.19 -3.37 18.99
N SER A 149 -5.31 -4.35 18.77
CA SER A 149 -3.97 -4.13 18.26
C SER A 149 -3.91 -4.40 16.77
N VAL A 150 -3.42 -3.43 16.01
CA VAL A 150 -3.28 -3.51 14.56
C VAL A 150 -1.81 -3.27 14.21
N ALA A 151 -1.23 -4.10 13.35
CA ALA A 151 0.18 -3.96 12.98
C ALA A 151 0.41 -4.24 11.49
N GLY A 152 1.38 -3.57 10.90
CA GLY A 152 1.86 -3.90 9.57
C GLY A 152 2.13 -2.71 8.65
N SER A 153 1.67 -2.81 7.42
CA SER A 153 2.02 -1.96 6.29
C SER A 153 1.95 -0.45 6.56
N THR A 154 3.04 0.26 6.27
CA THR A 154 3.07 1.73 6.30
C THR A 154 2.19 2.37 5.24
N SER A 155 1.86 1.64 4.17
CA SER A 155 0.96 2.12 3.11
C SER A 155 -0.51 2.06 3.53
N VAL A 156 -0.89 1.05 4.33
CA VAL A 156 -2.26 0.89 4.86
C VAL A 156 -2.49 1.78 6.08
N SER A 157 -1.46 2.03 6.88
CA SER A 157 -1.56 2.77 8.15
C SER A 157 -2.30 4.11 8.04
N PRO A 158 -2.07 4.98 7.03
CA PRO A 158 -2.77 6.26 6.96
C PRO A 158 -4.31 6.13 6.91
N VAL A 159 -4.84 5.22 6.11
CA VAL A 159 -6.29 5.00 6.06
C VAL A 159 -6.79 4.26 7.30
N MET A 160 -5.98 3.34 7.83
CA MET A 160 -6.33 2.62 9.07
C MET A 160 -6.44 3.57 10.26
N GLU A 161 -5.55 4.54 10.39
CA GLU A 161 -5.61 5.57 11.42
C GLU A 161 -6.90 6.39 11.34
N LYS A 162 -7.32 6.78 10.14
CA LYS A 162 -8.58 7.50 9.93
C LYS A 162 -9.81 6.64 10.24
N LEU A 163 -9.79 5.38 9.86
CA LEU A 163 -10.83 4.42 10.21
C LEU A 163 -10.93 4.20 11.72
N ALA A 164 -9.78 4.04 12.38
CA ALA A 164 -9.71 3.87 13.83
C ALA A 164 -10.18 5.11 14.58
N GLU A 165 -9.79 6.30 14.15
CA GLU A 165 -10.24 7.55 14.74
C GLU A 165 -11.77 7.70 14.64
N ALA A 166 -12.34 7.46 13.47
CA ALA A 166 -13.77 7.55 13.25
C ALA A 166 -14.54 6.47 14.04
N TYR A 167 -14.02 5.25 14.08
CA TYR A 167 -14.62 4.17 14.86
C TYR A 167 -14.67 4.50 16.37
N GLN A 168 -13.58 5.01 16.91
CA GLN A 168 -13.49 5.37 18.33
C GLN A 168 -14.40 6.55 18.71
N LYS A 169 -14.81 7.38 17.74
CA LYS A 169 -15.83 8.41 17.93
C LYS A 169 -17.25 7.83 18.05
N VAL A 170 -17.55 6.78 17.29
CA VAL A 170 -18.86 6.11 17.36
C VAL A 170 -18.92 5.01 18.43
N ASN A 171 -17.78 4.43 18.79
CA ASN A 171 -17.62 3.49 19.88
C ASN A 171 -16.55 3.98 20.88
N THR A 172 -16.95 4.78 21.82
CA THR A 172 -16.05 5.36 22.83
C THR A 172 -15.53 4.34 23.87
N ASN A 173 -16.05 3.12 23.84
CA ASN A 173 -15.61 2.03 24.71
C ASN A 173 -14.43 1.24 24.13
N ALA A 174 -14.08 1.49 22.87
CA ALA A 174 -12.98 0.81 22.19
C ALA A 174 -11.73 1.68 22.11
N LYS A 175 -10.58 1.02 22.13
CA LYS A 175 -9.28 1.62 21.84
C LYS A 175 -8.57 0.83 20.76
N VAL A 176 -8.18 1.50 19.68
CA VAL A 176 -7.40 0.92 18.58
C VAL A 176 -5.97 1.43 18.67
N GLU A 177 -5.01 0.51 18.76
CA GLU A 177 -3.57 0.81 18.77
C GLU A 177 -2.96 0.29 17.47
N ILE A 178 -2.29 1.17 16.73
CA ILE A 178 -1.70 0.86 15.44
C ILE A 178 -0.19 0.95 15.53
N GLN A 179 0.51 -0.12 15.12
CA GLN A 179 1.96 -0.16 14.98
C GLN A 179 2.33 -0.33 13.51
N THR A 180 3.09 0.62 12.98
CA THR A 180 3.54 0.59 11.60
C THR A 180 4.88 -0.15 11.49
N SER A 181 4.98 -1.01 10.49
CA SER A 181 6.19 -1.75 10.15
C SER A 181 6.23 -2.00 8.64
N ASP A 182 6.03 -3.23 8.21
CA ASP A 182 5.81 -3.62 6.82
C ASP A 182 4.76 -4.73 6.73
N SER A 183 4.35 -5.09 5.51
CA SER A 183 3.32 -6.10 5.31
C SER A 183 3.73 -7.48 5.84
N SER A 184 4.95 -7.91 5.58
CA SER A 184 5.43 -9.23 6.04
C SER A 184 5.51 -9.30 7.56
N ALA A 185 6.00 -8.24 8.22
CA ALA A 185 6.03 -8.16 9.68
C ALA A 185 4.62 -8.15 10.28
N GLY A 186 3.67 -7.45 9.64
CA GLY A 186 2.26 -7.44 10.05
C GLY A 186 1.63 -8.83 9.96
N MET A 187 1.87 -9.56 8.87
CA MET A 187 1.37 -10.92 8.70
C MET A 187 2.00 -11.89 9.71
N GLN A 188 3.29 -11.78 9.97
CA GLN A 188 3.97 -12.59 11.00
C GLN A 188 3.42 -12.29 12.40
N SER A 189 3.17 -11.03 12.73
CA SER A 189 2.54 -10.65 14.00
C SER A 189 1.15 -11.24 14.16
N ALA A 190 0.34 -11.24 13.12
CA ALA A 190 -0.99 -11.86 13.13
C ALA A 190 -0.89 -13.39 13.28
N MET A 191 0.00 -14.05 12.53
CA MET A 191 0.22 -15.51 12.65
C MET A 191 0.74 -15.90 14.02
N GLY A 192 1.62 -15.10 14.62
CA GLY A 192 2.17 -15.32 15.96
C GLY A 192 1.25 -14.92 17.10
N GLY A 193 0.12 -14.26 16.82
CA GLY A 193 -0.83 -13.78 17.83
C GLY A 193 -0.34 -12.58 18.64
N THR A 194 0.66 -11.84 18.16
CA THR A 194 1.18 -10.63 18.83
C THR A 194 0.43 -9.36 18.46
N CYS A 195 -0.44 -9.42 17.46
CA CYS A 195 -1.46 -8.42 17.18
C CYS A 195 -2.80 -9.10 16.86
N ASP A 196 -3.89 -8.36 16.98
CA ASP A 196 -5.23 -8.87 16.64
C ASP A 196 -5.47 -8.87 15.13
N ILE A 197 -4.99 -7.83 14.45
CA ILE A 197 -5.20 -7.60 13.02
C ILE A 197 -3.88 -7.18 12.39
N GLY A 198 -3.44 -7.92 11.36
CA GLY A 198 -2.31 -7.55 10.52
C GLY A 198 -2.77 -6.75 9.30
N MET A 199 -1.94 -5.82 8.82
CA MET A 199 -2.18 -5.03 7.61
C MET A 199 -1.18 -5.40 6.52
N ALA A 200 -1.67 -5.65 5.30
CA ALA A 200 -0.83 -5.91 4.13
C ALA A 200 -1.28 -5.09 2.92
N SER A 201 -0.32 -4.49 2.24
CA SER A 201 -0.53 -3.73 1.00
C SER A 201 -0.20 -4.55 -0.26
N ARG A 202 -0.49 -5.81 -0.21
CA ARG A 202 -0.33 -6.82 -1.25
C ARG A 202 -1.28 -7.98 -1.00
N ASP A 203 -1.40 -8.88 -1.97
CA ASP A 203 -2.02 -10.19 -1.73
C ASP A 203 -1.21 -10.97 -0.68
N LEU A 204 -1.91 -11.79 0.09
CA LEU A 204 -1.25 -12.67 1.05
C LEU A 204 -0.47 -13.77 0.32
N LYS A 205 0.67 -14.15 0.89
CA LYS A 205 1.44 -15.31 0.45
C LYS A 205 0.70 -16.60 0.83
N ASP A 206 1.00 -17.70 0.15
CA ASP A 206 0.29 -18.97 0.37
C ASP A 206 0.37 -19.45 1.82
N GLU A 207 1.53 -19.33 2.47
CA GLU A 207 1.68 -19.66 3.90
C GLU A 207 0.83 -18.78 4.81
N GLU A 208 0.69 -17.49 4.47
CA GLU A 208 -0.14 -16.55 5.21
C GLU A 208 -1.63 -16.88 5.04
N LYS A 209 -2.07 -17.18 3.80
CA LYS A 209 -3.44 -17.63 3.50
C LYS A 209 -3.83 -18.89 4.24
N SER A 210 -2.87 -19.81 4.43
CA SER A 210 -3.10 -21.07 5.15
C SER A 210 -3.30 -20.86 6.65
N ALA A 211 -2.72 -19.79 7.22
CA ALA A 211 -2.72 -19.51 8.66
C ALA A 211 -3.73 -18.44 9.08
N LEU A 212 -4.13 -17.55 8.17
CA LEU A 212 -4.92 -16.36 8.47
C LEU A 212 -6.21 -16.30 7.67
N LYS A 213 -7.23 -15.73 8.28
CA LYS A 213 -8.39 -15.21 7.55
C LYS A 213 -8.02 -13.84 6.99
N VAL A 214 -8.46 -13.55 5.76
CA VAL A 214 -8.16 -12.30 5.07
C VAL A 214 -9.44 -11.59 4.65
N GLU A 215 -9.41 -10.26 4.76
CA GLU A 215 -10.46 -9.39 4.25
C GLU A 215 -9.84 -8.18 3.54
N THR A 216 -10.28 -7.93 2.31
CA THR A 216 -9.86 -6.77 1.55
C THR A 216 -10.70 -5.57 1.98
N ILE A 217 -10.04 -4.50 2.40
CA ILE A 217 -10.70 -3.29 2.91
C ILE A 217 -10.72 -2.13 1.94
N ALA A 218 -9.81 -2.12 0.98
CA ALA A 218 -9.68 -1.10 -0.06
C ALA A 218 -8.87 -1.64 -1.24
N LYS A 219 -8.95 -0.95 -2.38
CA LYS A 219 -8.02 -1.11 -3.48
C LYS A 219 -7.23 0.17 -3.66
N ASP A 220 -5.93 0.05 -3.90
CA ASP A 220 -5.00 1.17 -3.98
C ASP A 220 -4.15 1.09 -5.25
N GLY A 221 -3.86 2.24 -5.85
CA GLY A 221 -2.85 2.35 -6.89
C GLY A 221 -1.45 2.50 -6.30
N ILE A 222 -0.43 2.08 -7.03
CA ILE A 222 0.96 2.43 -6.74
C ILE A 222 1.37 3.52 -7.71
N ALA A 223 1.62 4.71 -7.20
CA ALA A 223 2.09 5.84 -7.97
C ALA A 223 3.61 5.80 -8.10
N VAL A 224 4.10 5.96 -9.32
CA VAL A 224 5.52 6.22 -9.59
C VAL A 224 5.73 7.71 -9.50
N ILE A 225 6.58 8.15 -8.60
CA ILE A 225 6.77 9.57 -8.26
C ILE A 225 8.16 10.07 -8.62
N VAL A 226 8.20 11.32 -9.00
CA VAL A 226 9.42 12.09 -9.25
C VAL A 226 9.34 13.45 -8.56
N ASN A 227 10.46 14.15 -8.49
CA ASN A 227 10.50 15.52 -8.01
C ASN A 227 9.67 16.44 -8.91
N ASN A 228 9.04 17.46 -8.33
CA ASN A 228 8.24 18.44 -9.09
C ASN A 228 9.04 19.18 -10.16
N ALA A 229 10.36 19.31 -10.02
CA ALA A 229 11.25 19.90 -11.02
C ALA A 229 11.59 18.96 -12.20
N ASN A 230 11.30 17.66 -12.07
CA ASN A 230 11.56 16.70 -13.14
C ASN A 230 10.57 16.90 -14.29
N THR A 231 11.06 16.93 -15.52
CA THR A 231 10.24 17.18 -16.73
C THR A 231 9.59 15.91 -17.29
N CYS A 232 9.89 14.73 -16.75
CA CYS A 232 9.21 13.49 -17.12
C CYS A 232 7.76 13.52 -16.63
N ASP A 233 6.81 13.18 -17.49
CA ASP A 233 5.38 13.14 -17.17
C ASP A 233 4.73 11.78 -17.38
N ASP A 234 5.37 10.90 -18.17
CA ASP A 234 4.83 9.60 -18.55
C ASP A 234 5.94 8.56 -18.71
N LEU A 235 5.72 7.36 -18.26
CA LEU A 235 6.56 6.19 -18.48
C LEU A 235 5.70 5.00 -18.88
N THR A 236 6.22 4.15 -19.75
CA THR A 236 5.65 2.81 -19.95
C THR A 236 6.09 1.89 -18.81
N LEU A 237 5.38 0.78 -18.60
CA LEU A 237 5.82 -0.24 -17.64
C LEU A 237 7.20 -0.80 -17.97
N ASP A 238 7.53 -0.95 -19.27
CA ASP A 238 8.85 -1.40 -19.70
C ASP A 238 9.95 -0.38 -19.35
N GLN A 239 9.66 0.91 -19.45
CA GLN A 239 10.60 1.96 -19.03
C GLN A 239 10.78 1.96 -17.50
N VAL A 240 9.74 1.78 -16.72
CA VAL A 240 9.83 1.63 -15.26
C VAL A 240 10.70 0.44 -14.90
N LYS A 241 10.47 -0.71 -15.53
CA LYS A 241 11.29 -1.92 -15.36
C LYS A 241 12.75 -1.66 -15.72
N SER A 242 13.02 -1.06 -16.87
CA SER A 242 14.37 -0.75 -17.35
C SER A 242 15.12 0.16 -16.39
N ILE A 243 14.46 1.14 -15.79
CA ILE A 243 15.03 2.02 -14.76
C ILE A 243 15.41 1.20 -13.52
N TYR A 244 14.48 0.44 -12.97
CA TYR A 244 14.69 -0.25 -11.70
C TYR A 244 15.59 -1.49 -11.81
N THR A 245 15.75 -2.07 -12.99
CA THR A 245 16.74 -3.12 -13.24
C THR A 245 18.15 -2.58 -13.55
N GLY A 246 18.28 -1.27 -13.73
CA GLY A 246 19.56 -0.61 -13.98
C GLY A 246 19.98 -0.57 -15.45
N GLU A 247 19.11 -0.96 -16.38
CA GLU A 247 19.38 -0.86 -17.83
C GLU A 247 19.38 0.60 -18.30
N THR A 248 18.45 1.41 -17.77
CA THR A 248 18.39 2.85 -18.00
C THR A 248 18.88 3.60 -16.77
N THR A 249 19.92 4.41 -16.93
CA THR A 249 20.63 5.05 -15.81
C THR A 249 20.57 6.57 -15.83
N VAL A 250 20.15 7.17 -16.93
CA VAL A 250 20.08 8.63 -17.10
C VAL A 250 18.72 9.08 -17.64
N TRP A 251 18.23 10.21 -17.15
CA TRP A 251 16.94 10.78 -17.57
C TRP A 251 16.93 11.17 -19.04
N SER A 252 18.04 11.60 -19.61
CA SER A 252 18.14 11.97 -21.03
C SER A 252 17.83 10.83 -22.01
N ASP A 253 17.91 9.58 -21.58
CA ASP A 253 17.55 8.43 -22.41
C ASP A 253 16.03 8.21 -22.47
N ILE A 254 15.28 8.85 -21.55
CA ILE A 254 13.83 8.72 -21.38
C ILE A 254 13.11 9.97 -21.89
N ILE A 255 13.60 11.13 -21.47
CA ILE A 255 13.01 12.43 -21.79
C ILE A 255 13.63 12.92 -23.10
N LYS A 256 12.82 12.98 -24.18
CA LYS A 256 13.23 13.49 -25.50
C LYS A 256 12.82 14.94 -25.67
#